data_50fbb7e2951c86346ef8b6829864e82b
#
_entry.id   50fbb7e2951c86346ef8b6829864e82b
#
_cell.length_a   1.000
_cell.length_b   1.000
_cell.length_c   1.000
_cell.angle_alpha   90.00
_cell.angle_beta   90.00
_cell.angle_gamma   90.00
#
_symmetry.space_group_name_H-M   'P 1'
#
loop_
_entity.id
_entity.type
_entity.pdbx_description
1 polymer ?
#
loop_
_entity_poly.entity_id
_entity_poly.type
_entity_poly.pdbx_seq_one_letter_code
_entity_poly.pdbx_strand_id
1 'polypeptide(L)'
;MESEYIFLVHFLGVVDSIKVRKVANRILSKQLADGSWGQYFGSPGDLSTSIECYFALKLSGYNPESSELIKAKEFILRNGGIPKARVFTKIWLALLNQWKWADIPQLIPEMVFISQGLPFNIYKFSSWARPTIVPLLIIFGRRPVAVIPDYANLDEIQNGHSPDESKSYRLRQNKFVMLVSKLMGLYETQPFHPFRKLAEKRLLNWVLTHQENDGLWAGIQPSTFYSLIALYSLGFDVGDPVMQKGLSGVDRLCWESNEDMAVQGCISPGWDTALGLLTLLESGIDVETEVIYKSIIWLLSNQVTINGDWIMNAGNVSPGGWAFEFHNNNYPDIDDTALVIMGLTKAYSYGLELSEIRDSIRQGLGLSLIHISEPTRR
;
A
#
# COMPACT_ATOMS: atom_id res chain seq x y z
N MET A 1 -5.37 4.02 7.22
CA MET A 1 -3.98 4.50 7.31
C MET A 1 -3.58 4.66 8.78
N GLU A 2 -4.25 5.54 9.53
CA GLU A 2 -3.98 5.81 10.95
C GLU A 2 -4.02 4.54 11.80
N SER A 3 -5.06 3.73 11.66
CA SER A 3 -5.20 2.46 12.40
C SER A 3 -4.05 1.50 12.13
N GLU A 4 -3.65 1.38 10.86
CA GLU A 4 -2.56 0.48 10.45
C GLU A 4 -1.19 0.97 10.95
N TYR A 5 -0.98 2.29 11.11
CA TYR A 5 0.21 2.83 11.78
C TYR A 5 0.29 2.34 13.23
N ILE A 6 -0.81 2.44 13.98
CA ILE A 6 -0.87 1.94 15.36
C ILE A 6 -0.59 0.42 15.39
N PHE A 7 -1.15 -0.33 14.45
CA PHE A 7 -0.91 -1.78 14.34
C PHE A 7 0.57 -2.10 14.06
N LEU A 8 1.20 -1.37 13.13
CA LEU A 8 2.61 -1.55 12.78
C LEU A 8 3.52 -1.33 13.98
N VAL A 9 3.37 -0.20 14.69
CA VAL A 9 4.26 0.13 15.82
C VAL A 9 4.08 -0.83 17.00
N HIS A 10 2.85 -1.33 17.22
CA HIS A 10 2.61 -2.39 18.20
C HIS A 10 3.21 -3.73 17.76
N PHE A 11 3.07 -4.10 16.49
CA PHE A 11 3.63 -5.33 15.95
C PHE A 11 5.17 -5.35 16.05
N LEU A 12 5.83 -4.25 15.73
CA LEU A 12 7.29 -4.12 15.79
C LEU A 12 7.82 -3.85 17.20
N GLY A 13 6.97 -3.54 18.20
CA GLY A 13 7.37 -3.20 19.56
C GLY A 13 8.04 -1.83 19.68
N VAL A 14 7.78 -0.89 18.77
CA VAL A 14 8.37 0.47 18.72
C VAL A 14 7.36 1.56 19.07
N VAL A 15 6.51 1.32 20.03
CA VAL A 15 5.41 2.21 20.42
C VAL A 15 5.91 3.52 21.01
N ASP A 16 5.70 4.63 20.30
CA ASP A 16 5.80 5.97 20.85
C ASP A 16 4.41 6.41 21.34
N SER A 17 4.23 6.49 22.66
CA SER A 17 2.94 6.79 23.29
C SER A 17 2.39 8.17 22.91
N ILE A 18 3.25 9.15 22.61
CA ILE A 18 2.84 10.50 22.19
C ILE A 18 2.30 10.44 20.76
N LYS A 19 3.04 9.86 19.83
CA LYS A 19 2.60 9.70 18.44
C LYS A 19 1.32 8.85 18.35
N VAL A 20 1.27 7.72 19.05
CA VAL A 20 0.08 6.84 19.09
C VAL A 20 -1.15 7.60 19.61
N ARG A 21 -1.01 8.41 20.66
CA ARG A 21 -2.11 9.24 21.18
C ARG A 21 -2.60 10.25 20.14
N LYS A 22 -1.68 10.94 19.44
CA LYS A 22 -2.02 11.90 18.39
C LYS A 22 -2.77 11.24 17.23
N VAL A 23 -2.32 10.06 16.80
CA VAL A 23 -3.01 9.27 15.77
C VAL A 23 -4.40 8.83 16.25
N ALA A 24 -4.53 8.39 17.48
CA ALA A 24 -5.81 8.01 18.07
C ALA A 24 -6.78 9.20 18.20
N ASN A 25 -6.29 10.40 18.57
CA ASN A 25 -7.09 11.62 18.54
C ASN A 25 -7.63 11.91 17.13
N ARG A 26 -6.79 11.74 16.11
CA ARG A 26 -7.19 11.87 14.70
C ARG A 26 -8.31 10.88 14.34
N ILE A 27 -8.16 9.62 14.72
CA ILE A 27 -9.19 8.59 14.50
C ILE A 27 -10.52 9.03 15.15
N LEU A 28 -10.50 9.41 16.43
CA LEU A 28 -11.71 9.85 17.13
C LEU A 28 -12.37 11.06 16.48
N SER A 29 -11.59 12.06 16.04
CA SER A 29 -12.11 13.26 15.39
C SER A 29 -12.87 12.99 14.07
N LYS A 30 -12.68 11.79 13.49
CA LYS A 30 -13.30 11.36 12.22
C LYS A 30 -14.46 10.38 12.43
N GLN A 31 -14.84 10.07 13.67
CA GLN A 31 -15.97 9.21 13.95
C GLN A 31 -17.28 9.83 13.47
N LEU A 32 -18.12 9.06 12.80
CA LEU A 32 -19.42 9.46 12.34
C LEU A 32 -20.46 9.40 13.48
N ALA A 33 -21.60 10.07 13.31
CA ALA A 33 -22.65 10.14 14.34
C ALA A 33 -23.21 8.76 14.74
N ASP A 34 -23.18 7.77 13.83
CA ASP A 34 -23.61 6.40 14.07
C ASP A 34 -22.54 5.51 14.74
N GLY A 35 -21.39 6.08 15.10
CA GLY A 35 -20.26 5.41 15.74
C GLY A 35 -19.28 4.76 14.79
N SER A 36 -19.51 4.82 13.50
CA SER A 36 -18.65 4.22 12.46
C SER A 36 -17.56 5.17 11.95
N TRP A 37 -16.72 4.66 11.04
CA TRP A 37 -15.78 5.44 10.24
C TRP A 37 -15.96 5.12 8.76
N GLY A 38 -15.91 6.17 7.94
CA GLY A 38 -15.94 6.06 6.49
C GLY A 38 -14.56 5.81 5.88
N GLN A 39 -14.52 5.41 4.62
CA GLN A 39 -13.26 5.20 3.87
C GLN A 39 -12.67 6.51 3.33
N TYR A 40 -13.51 7.51 3.07
CA TYR A 40 -13.13 8.84 2.57
C TYR A 40 -14.10 9.90 3.10
N PHE A 41 -13.74 11.15 2.95
CA PHE A 41 -14.56 12.29 3.42
C PHE A 41 -15.97 12.26 2.80
N GLY A 42 -16.99 12.27 3.64
CA GLY A 42 -18.40 12.22 3.21
C GLY A 42 -18.91 10.83 2.85
N SER A 43 -18.10 9.76 2.93
CA SER A 43 -18.61 8.40 2.73
C SER A 43 -19.44 7.91 3.91
N PRO A 44 -20.39 6.98 3.69
CA PRO A 44 -21.05 6.29 4.80
C PRO A 44 -20.05 5.44 5.59
N GLY A 45 -20.48 5.00 6.78
CA GLY A 45 -19.69 4.10 7.61
C GLY A 45 -19.36 2.78 6.91
N ASP A 46 -18.10 2.34 7.03
CA ASP A 46 -17.59 1.08 6.51
C ASP A 46 -17.25 0.13 7.64
N LEU A 47 -17.72 -1.10 7.57
CA LEU A 47 -17.53 -2.10 8.62
C LEU A 47 -16.04 -2.37 8.89
N SER A 48 -15.25 -2.58 7.85
CA SER A 48 -13.84 -2.96 7.98
C SER A 48 -13.01 -1.80 8.55
N THR A 49 -13.23 -0.59 8.05
CA THR A 49 -12.60 0.61 8.58
C THR A 49 -12.99 0.85 10.05
N SER A 50 -14.27 0.61 10.40
CA SER A 50 -14.75 0.75 11.78
C SER A 50 -14.13 -0.28 12.73
N ILE A 51 -13.93 -1.52 12.29
CA ILE A 51 -13.20 -2.55 13.07
C ILE A 51 -11.74 -2.11 13.30
N GLU A 52 -11.06 -1.64 12.25
CA GLU A 52 -9.67 -1.19 12.33
C GLU A 52 -9.53 0.02 13.28
N CYS A 53 -10.42 1.02 13.18
CA CYS A 53 -10.42 2.18 14.07
C CYS A 53 -10.75 1.80 15.52
N TYR A 54 -11.75 0.97 15.74
CA TYR A 54 -12.12 0.47 17.07
C TYR A 54 -10.94 -0.26 17.74
N PHE A 55 -10.28 -1.15 17.01
CA PHE A 55 -9.12 -1.88 17.51
C PHE A 55 -7.92 -0.96 17.80
N ALA A 56 -7.63 -0.02 16.90
CA ALA A 56 -6.55 0.94 17.09
C ALA A 56 -6.76 1.81 18.35
N LEU A 57 -8.00 2.25 18.61
CA LEU A 57 -8.35 3.00 19.81
C LEU A 57 -8.17 2.15 21.08
N LYS A 58 -8.58 0.88 21.07
CA LYS A 58 -8.32 -0.05 22.20
C LYS A 58 -6.83 -0.24 22.43
N LEU A 59 -6.03 -0.49 21.38
CA LEU A 59 -4.57 -0.60 21.49
C LEU A 59 -3.93 0.67 22.06
N SER A 60 -4.51 1.83 21.76
CA SER A 60 -4.06 3.13 22.30
C SER A 60 -4.50 3.38 23.74
N GLY A 61 -5.18 2.43 24.39
CA GLY A 61 -5.61 2.52 25.80
C GLY A 61 -6.90 3.29 26.03
N TYR A 62 -7.72 3.53 24.99
CA TYR A 62 -9.05 4.14 25.19
C TYR A 62 -10.00 3.18 25.91
N ASN A 63 -10.82 3.75 26.80
CA ASN A 63 -11.78 2.98 27.59
C ASN A 63 -12.86 2.36 26.67
N PRO A 64 -13.02 1.03 26.62
CA PRO A 64 -14.07 0.38 25.83
C PRO A 64 -15.50 0.80 26.20
N GLU A 65 -15.70 1.29 27.42
CA GLU A 65 -16.99 1.76 27.93
C GLU A 65 -17.25 3.25 27.63
N SER A 66 -16.38 3.92 26.89
CA SER A 66 -16.64 5.27 26.40
C SER A 66 -17.79 5.29 25.39
N SER A 67 -18.50 6.41 25.30
CA SER A 67 -19.66 6.55 24.39
C SER A 67 -19.28 6.30 22.94
N GLU A 68 -18.07 6.68 22.54
CA GLU A 68 -17.50 6.53 21.21
C GLU A 68 -17.28 5.05 20.87
N LEU A 69 -16.66 4.30 21.78
CA LEU A 69 -16.36 2.88 21.56
C LEU A 69 -17.62 2.01 21.68
N ILE A 70 -18.55 2.35 22.55
CA ILE A 70 -19.86 1.66 22.63
C ILE A 70 -20.61 1.79 21.31
N LYS A 71 -20.74 3.00 20.74
CA LYS A 71 -21.40 3.23 19.45
C LYS A 71 -20.70 2.49 18.31
N ALA A 72 -19.37 2.50 18.32
CA ALA A 72 -18.58 1.78 17.32
C ALA A 72 -18.81 0.26 17.38
N LYS A 73 -18.79 -0.32 18.58
CA LYS A 73 -19.12 -1.73 18.83
C LYS A 73 -20.51 -2.08 18.32
N GLU A 74 -21.52 -1.27 18.64
CA GLU A 74 -22.89 -1.50 18.18
C GLU A 74 -23.00 -1.46 16.65
N PHE A 75 -22.33 -0.50 16.00
CA PHE A 75 -22.27 -0.44 14.54
C PHE A 75 -21.62 -1.70 13.97
N ILE A 76 -20.47 -2.13 14.49
CA ILE A 76 -19.74 -3.32 14.03
C ILE A 76 -20.61 -4.57 14.17
N LEU A 77 -21.24 -4.78 15.32
CA LEU A 77 -22.08 -5.94 15.57
C LEU A 77 -23.32 -6.01 14.65
N ARG A 78 -23.99 -4.86 14.44
CA ARG A 78 -25.13 -4.74 13.50
C ARG A 78 -24.76 -5.08 12.07
N ASN A 79 -23.51 -4.89 11.67
CA ASN A 79 -23.01 -5.13 10.32
C ASN A 79 -22.30 -6.49 10.18
N GLY A 80 -22.36 -7.37 11.18
CA GLY A 80 -21.90 -8.76 11.10
C GLY A 80 -20.54 -9.06 11.70
N GLY A 81 -19.90 -8.08 12.39
CA GLY A 81 -18.65 -8.28 13.11
C GLY A 81 -17.45 -8.62 12.22
N ILE A 82 -16.39 -9.13 12.82
CA ILE A 82 -15.14 -9.50 12.13
C ILE A 82 -15.36 -10.49 10.97
N PRO A 83 -16.28 -11.50 11.04
CA PRO A 83 -16.48 -12.44 9.94
C PRO A 83 -16.81 -11.78 8.58
N LYS A 84 -17.46 -10.62 8.59
CA LYS A 84 -17.82 -9.87 7.38
C LYS A 84 -16.77 -8.84 6.94
N ALA A 85 -15.70 -8.66 7.70
CA ALA A 85 -14.61 -7.76 7.34
C ALA A 85 -13.87 -8.22 6.07
N ARG A 86 -13.28 -7.25 5.36
CA ARG A 86 -12.42 -7.50 4.19
C ARG A 86 -11.14 -8.27 4.58
N VAL A 87 -10.52 -8.87 3.59
CA VAL A 87 -9.34 -9.74 3.79
C VAL A 87 -8.18 -8.99 4.43
N PHE A 88 -7.88 -7.75 3.99
CA PHE A 88 -6.77 -6.97 4.56
C PHE A 88 -6.96 -6.65 6.04
N THR A 89 -8.17 -6.30 6.47
CA THR A 89 -8.51 -6.16 7.90
C THR A 89 -8.21 -7.45 8.67
N LYS A 90 -8.62 -8.61 8.13
CA LYS A 90 -8.35 -9.92 8.76
C LYS A 90 -6.86 -10.26 8.84
N ILE A 91 -6.05 -9.84 7.84
CA ILE A 91 -4.59 -9.99 7.89
C ILE A 91 -4.02 -9.20 9.07
N TRP A 92 -4.40 -7.93 9.24
CA TRP A 92 -3.98 -7.13 10.39
C TRP A 92 -4.41 -7.73 11.72
N LEU A 93 -5.66 -8.21 11.79
CA LEU A 93 -6.15 -8.90 12.99
C LEU A 93 -5.38 -10.19 13.28
N ALA A 94 -4.98 -10.96 12.26
CA ALA A 94 -4.17 -12.16 12.44
C ALA A 94 -2.74 -11.84 12.90
N LEU A 95 -2.13 -10.78 12.36
CA LEU A 95 -0.82 -10.28 12.82
C LEU A 95 -0.83 -9.93 14.32
N LEU A 96 -1.94 -9.44 14.84
CA LEU A 96 -2.12 -9.02 16.22
C LEU A 96 -2.94 -10.03 17.06
N ASN A 97 -2.99 -11.29 16.65
CA ASN A 97 -3.65 -12.41 17.36
C ASN A 97 -5.17 -12.25 17.60
N GLN A 98 -5.86 -11.46 16.77
CA GLN A 98 -7.31 -11.25 16.88
C GLN A 98 -8.11 -12.03 15.83
N TRP A 99 -7.46 -12.73 14.91
CA TRP A 99 -8.06 -13.59 13.91
C TRP A 99 -7.14 -14.77 13.57
N LYS A 100 -7.71 -15.89 13.13
CA LYS A 100 -6.91 -17.08 12.78
C LYS A 100 -6.37 -16.98 11.34
N TRP A 101 -5.09 -17.19 11.14
CA TRP A 101 -4.47 -17.28 9.82
C TRP A 101 -5.14 -18.31 8.89
N ALA A 102 -5.66 -19.40 9.46
CA ALA A 102 -6.34 -20.45 8.70
C ALA A 102 -7.66 -19.98 8.05
N ASP A 103 -8.30 -18.95 8.59
CA ASP A 103 -9.57 -18.40 8.12
C ASP A 103 -9.41 -17.26 7.10
N ILE A 104 -8.19 -17.03 6.64
CA ILE A 104 -7.85 -16.04 5.58
C ILE A 104 -7.53 -16.82 4.30
N PRO A 105 -7.91 -16.30 3.10
CA PRO A 105 -7.48 -16.90 1.84
C PRO A 105 -5.96 -17.03 1.77
N GLN A 106 -5.47 -18.24 1.49
CA GLN A 106 -4.03 -18.54 1.61
C GLN A 106 -3.24 -18.07 0.40
N LEU A 107 -2.05 -17.54 0.68
CA LEU A 107 -0.96 -17.28 -0.25
C LEU A 107 0.25 -18.11 0.19
N ILE A 108 1.12 -18.49 -0.75
CA ILE A 108 2.32 -19.27 -0.44
C ILE A 108 3.59 -18.61 -1.02
N PRO A 109 4.71 -18.59 -0.28
CA PRO A 109 5.98 -18.04 -0.76
C PRO A 109 6.45 -18.59 -2.10
N GLU A 110 6.16 -19.86 -2.37
CA GLU A 110 6.56 -20.59 -3.58
C GLU A 110 5.93 -20.00 -4.86
N MET A 111 4.95 -19.13 -4.77
CA MET A 111 4.41 -18.36 -5.92
C MET A 111 5.49 -17.56 -6.65
N VAL A 112 6.58 -17.20 -5.97
CA VAL A 112 7.72 -16.51 -6.59
C VAL A 112 8.40 -17.32 -7.70
N PHE A 113 8.18 -18.64 -7.76
CA PHE A 113 8.72 -19.54 -8.80
C PHE A 113 7.78 -19.73 -9.99
N ILE A 114 6.55 -19.19 -9.92
CA ILE A 114 5.63 -19.32 -11.06
C ILE A 114 6.21 -18.59 -12.26
N SER A 115 6.32 -19.31 -13.38
CA SER A 115 6.85 -18.77 -14.64
C SER A 115 6.01 -17.60 -15.15
N GLN A 116 6.64 -16.63 -15.83
CA GLN A 116 5.98 -15.43 -16.38
C GLN A 116 4.79 -15.73 -17.31
N GLY A 117 4.83 -16.86 -18.03
CA GLY A 117 3.74 -17.29 -18.92
C GLY A 117 2.49 -17.80 -18.20
N LEU A 118 2.57 -18.10 -16.90
CA LEU A 118 1.49 -18.69 -16.11
C LEU A 118 0.68 -17.63 -15.34
N PRO A 119 -0.61 -17.90 -15.06
CA PRO A 119 -1.40 -17.06 -14.17
C PRO A 119 -0.79 -17.07 -12.76
N PHE A 120 -1.08 -16.02 -11.98
CA PHE A 120 -0.54 -15.82 -10.61
C PHE A 120 0.97 -15.60 -10.49
N ASN A 121 1.70 -15.44 -11.62
CA ASN A 121 3.06 -14.94 -11.56
C ASN A 121 3.08 -13.53 -10.94
N ILE A 122 4.08 -13.22 -10.11
CA ILE A 122 4.18 -11.92 -9.42
C ILE A 122 4.23 -10.73 -10.39
N TYR A 123 4.77 -10.92 -11.60
CA TYR A 123 4.84 -9.89 -12.64
C TYR A 123 3.53 -9.72 -13.45
N LYS A 124 2.51 -10.58 -13.22
CA LYS A 124 1.15 -10.40 -13.76
C LYS A 124 0.30 -9.49 -12.89
N PHE A 125 0.70 -9.25 -11.64
CA PHE A 125 0.09 -8.21 -10.84
C PHE A 125 0.56 -6.84 -11.31
N SER A 126 -0.33 -5.85 -11.18
CA SER A 126 0.03 -4.46 -11.49
C SER A 126 1.25 -4.01 -10.70
N SER A 127 1.96 -3.01 -11.21
CA SER A 127 3.12 -2.43 -10.54
C SER A 127 2.83 -2.03 -9.08
N TRP A 128 1.66 -1.47 -8.82
CA TRP A 128 1.19 -1.05 -7.49
C TRP A 128 0.88 -2.22 -6.54
N ALA A 129 0.35 -3.32 -7.04
CA ALA A 129 0.01 -4.48 -6.23
C ALA A 129 1.24 -5.31 -5.85
N ARG A 130 2.24 -5.36 -6.70
CA ARG A 130 3.43 -6.20 -6.52
C ARG A 130 4.21 -5.87 -5.25
N PRO A 131 4.53 -4.60 -4.91
CA PRO A 131 5.25 -4.26 -3.69
C PRO A 131 4.48 -4.58 -2.41
N THR A 132 3.18 -4.78 -2.51
CA THR A 132 2.33 -5.24 -1.39
C THR A 132 2.29 -6.77 -1.33
N ILE A 133 2.12 -7.43 -2.48
CA ILE A 133 1.96 -8.89 -2.54
C ILE A 133 3.26 -9.61 -2.18
N VAL A 134 4.42 -9.14 -2.64
CA VAL A 134 5.70 -9.82 -2.39
C VAL A 134 6.01 -9.95 -0.88
N PRO A 135 5.96 -8.89 -0.06
CA PRO A 135 6.13 -9.05 1.39
C PRO A 135 5.01 -9.86 2.03
N LEU A 136 3.76 -9.78 1.53
CA LEU A 136 2.67 -10.62 2.03
C LEU A 136 2.94 -12.12 1.81
N LEU A 137 3.59 -12.53 0.72
CA LEU A 137 4.00 -13.93 0.53
C LEU A 137 4.92 -14.41 1.68
N ILE A 138 5.84 -13.56 2.15
CA ILE A 138 6.69 -13.86 3.30
C ILE A 138 5.84 -13.97 4.57
N ILE A 139 4.99 -12.99 4.81
CA ILE A 139 4.10 -12.94 5.99
C ILE A 139 3.21 -14.18 6.06
N PHE A 140 2.59 -14.59 4.96
CA PHE A 140 1.76 -15.79 4.90
C PHE A 140 2.55 -17.08 5.13
N GLY A 141 3.82 -17.13 4.68
CA GLY A 141 4.70 -18.26 4.94
C GLY A 141 5.14 -18.36 6.40
N ARG A 142 5.33 -17.22 7.06
CA ARG A 142 5.81 -17.12 8.45
C ARG A 142 4.68 -17.06 9.48
N ARG A 143 3.53 -16.50 9.09
CA ARG A 143 2.36 -16.28 9.96
C ARG A 143 2.74 -15.66 11.32
N PRO A 144 3.48 -14.55 11.31
CA PRO A 144 3.93 -13.95 12.54
C PRO A 144 2.75 -13.42 13.35
N VAL A 145 2.90 -13.43 14.67
CA VAL A 145 1.88 -12.96 15.60
C VAL A 145 2.56 -12.13 16.69
N ALA A 146 2.11 -10.92 16.89
CA ALA A 146 2.54 -10.09 17.99
C ALA A 146 1.64 -10.25 19.22
N VAL A 147 2.24 -10.14 20.39
CA VAL A 147 1.51 -10.09 21.65
C VAL A 147 1.00 -8.68 21.88
N ILE A 148 -0.27 -8.55 22.13
CA ILE A 148 -0.91 -7.27 22.48
C ILE A 148 -1.38 -7.28 23.93
N PRO A 149 -1.64 -6.11 24.54
CA PRO A 149 -2.23 -6.04 25.88
C PRO A 149 -3.63 -6.68 25.93
N ASP A 150 -3.92 -7.41 27.01
CA ASP A 150 -5.20 -8.15 27.18
C ASP A 150 -6.43 -7.25 27.08
N TYR A 151 -6.32 -5.97 27.52
CA TYR A 151 -7.42 -5.01 27.44
C TYR A 151 -7.81 -4.64 26.00
N ALA A 152 -6.95 -4.91 25.03
CA ALA A 152 -7.16 -4.59 23.62
C ALA A 152 -7.79 -5.73 22.81
N ASN A 153 -8.07 -6.86 23.44
CA ASN A 153 -8.68 -8.01 22.80
C ASN A 153 -10.06 -7.65 22.17
N LEU A 154 -10.47 -8.38 21.13
CA LEU A 154 -11.66 -8.10 20.31
C LEU A 154 -12.75 -9.17 20.42
N ASP A 155 -12.77 -9.97 21.50
CA ASP A 155 -13.72 -11.08 21.67
C ASP A 155 -15.18 -10.60 21.55
N GLU A 156 -15.46 -9.39 22.00
CA GLU A 156 -16.79 -8.79 21.99
C GLU A 156 -17.37 -8.46 20.62
N ILE A 157 -16.53 -8.44 19.57
CA ILE A 157 -16.97 -8.18 18.18
C ILE A 157 -16.69 -9.35 17.23
N GLN A 158 -16.28 -10.50 17.76
CA GLN A 158 -16.03 -11.72 16.98
C GLN A 158 -17.29 -12.24 16.26
N ASN A 159 -18.47 -12.07 16.88
CA ASN A 159 -19.74 -12.55 16.35
C ASN A 159 -20.72 -11.39 16.21
N GLY A 160 -21.02 -11.01 14.97
CA GLY A 160 -22.02 -10.00 14.68
C GLY A 160 -23.33 -10.62 14.19
N HIS A 161 -24.45 -9.96 14.44
CA HIS A 161 -25.76 -10.31 13.88
C HIS A 161 -25.91 -9.57 12.55
N SER A 162 -25.95 -10.30 11.43
CA SER A 162 -26.30 -9.71 10.14
C SER A 162 -27.78 -9.91 9.87
N PRO A 163 -28.59 -8.86 9.73
CA PRO A 163 -30.01 -9.00 9.44
C PRO A 163 -30.31 -9.58 8.05
N ASP A 164 -29.33 -9.63 7.18
CA ASP A 164 -29.53 -10.00 5.77
C ASP A 164 -28.39 -10.90 5.25
N GLU A 165 -28.55 -12.21 5.44
CA GLU A 165 -27.65 -13.18 4.82
C GLU A 165 -27.69 -13.14 3.28
N SER A 166 -28.73 -12.55 2.69
CA SER A 166 -28.93 -12.48 1.23
C SER A 166 -28.05 -11.46 0.56
N LYS A 167 -27.60 -10.41 1.29
CA LYS A 167 -26.66 -9.37 0.81
C LYS A 167 -25.21 -9.61 1.26
N SER A 168 -24.87 -10.85 1.58
CA SER A 168 -23.46 -11.23 1.63
C SER A 168 -22.80 -10.71 0.36
N TYR A 169 -21.83 -9.81 0.50
CA TYR A 169 -20.88 -9.45 -0.54
C TYR A 169 -20.14 -10.75 -0.92
N ARG A 170 -20.87 -11.64 -1.61
CA ARG A 170 -20.23 -12.61 -2.47
C ARG A 170 -19.62 -11.75 -3.57
N LEU A 171 -18.38 -11.27 -3.33
CA LEU A 171 -17.45 -11.19 -4.44
C LEU A 171 -17.81 -12.41 -5.29
N ARG A 172 -18.10 -12.19 -6.55
CA ARG A 172 -18.18 -13.25 -7.57
C ARG A 172 -16.81 -13.90 -7.59
N GLN A 173 -16.50 -14.66 -6.52
CA GLN A 173 -15.22 -15.32 -6.37
C GLN A 173 -15.20 -16.35 -7.48
N ASN A 174 -14.36 -16.09 -8.45
CA ASN A 174 -14.13 -17.01 -9.54
C ASN A 174 -13.85 -18.39 -8.88
N LYS A 175 -14.67 -19.40 -9.20
CA LYS A 175 -14.55 -20.75 -8.62
C LYS A 175 -13.13 -21.30 -8.72
N PHE A 176 -12.40 -20.87 -9.74
CA PHE A 176 -11.00 -21.20 -9.94
C PHE A 176 -10.10 -20.58 -8.86
N VAL A 177 -10.27 -19.31 -8.51
CA VAL A 177 -9.51 -18.63 -7.43
C VAL A 177 -9.78 -19.32 -6.08
N MET A 178 -11.03 -19.70 -5.81
CA MET A 178 -11.38 -20.46 -4.61
C MET A 178 -10.72 -21.84 -4.56
N LEU A 179 -10.69 -22.54 -5.69
CA LEU A 179 -10.01 -23.85 -5.79
C LEU A 179 -8.51 -23.70 -5.54
N VAL A 180 -7.87 -22.71 -6.18
CA VAL A 180 -6.44 -22.45 -6.00
C VAL A 180 -6.13 -22.10 -4.54
N SER A 181 -6.92 -21.23 -3.90
CA SER A 181 -6.74 -20.90 -2.48
C SER A 181 -6.90 -22.13 -1.57
N LYS A 182 -7.85 -23.03 -1.85
CA LYS A 182 -7.99 -24.31 -1.10
C LYS A 182 -6.78 -25.21 -1.28
N LEU A 183 -6.25 -25.33 -2.50
CA LEU A 183 -5.05 -26.13 -2.78
C LEU A 183 -3.82 -25.56 -2.07
N MET A 184 -3.67 -24.24 -2.05
CA MET A 184 -2.63 -23.57 -1.28
C MET A 184 -2.79 -23.82 0.22
N GLY A 185 -4.02 -23.77 0.75
CA GLY A 185 -4.32 -24.11 2.13
C GLY A 185 -3.96 -25.55 2.49
N LEU A 186 -4.28 -26.51 1.61
CA LEU A 186 -3.87 -27.92 1.78
C LEU A 186 -2.36 -28.09 1.74
N TYR A 187 -1.66 -27.38 0.87
CA TYR A 187 -0.19 -27.35 0.83
C TYR A 187 0.38 -26.85 2.16
N GLU A 188 -0.15 -25.76 2.70
CA GLU A 188 0.28 -25.17 3.97
C GLU A 188 0.06 -26.06 5.19
N THR A 189 -0.86 -27.02 5.13
CA THR A 189 -1.05 -28.00 6.23
C THR A 189 -0.02 -29.13 6.23
N GLN A 190 0.77 -29.27 5.15
CA GLN A 190 1.83 -30.28 5.10
C GLN A 190 2.99 -29.90 6.02
N PRO A 191 3.64 -30.89 6.68
CA PRO A 191 4.76 -30.61 7.59
C PRO A 191 6.07 -30.26 6.87
N PHE A 192 6.14 -30.47 5.56
CA PHE A 192 7.36 -30.29 4.78
C PHE A 192 7.14 -29.46 3.52
N HIS A 193 7.94 -28.39 3.38
CA HIS A 193 7.90 -27.45 2.25
C HIS A 193 9.31 -27.34 1.65
N PRO A 194 9.65 -28.18 0.66
CA PRO A 194 11.04 -28.32 0.19
C PRO A 194 11.65 -27.05 -0.39
N PHE A 195 10.83 -26.18 -0.98
CA PHE A 195 11.28 -24.96 -1.63
C PHE A 195 11.08 -23.69 -0.79
N ARG A 196 10.50 -23.79 0.41
CA ARG A 196 10.16 -22.65 1.27
C ARG A 196 11.36 -21.72 1.54
N LYS A 197 12.49 -22.27 1.98
CA LYS A 197 13.70 -21.47 2.26
C LYS A 197 14.24 -20.76 1.02
N LEU A 198 14.17 -21.40 -0.14
CA LEU A 198 14.62 -20.80 -1.40
C LEU A 198 13.66 -19.70 -1.86
N ALA A 199 12.35 -19.90 -1.70
CA ALA A 199 11.32 -18.90 -1.95
C ALA A 199 11.50 -17.67 -1.07
N GLU A 200 11.63 -17.86 0.25
CA GLU A 200 11.89 -16.79 1.20
C GLU A 200 13.16 -15.99 0.87
N LYS A 201 14.26 -16.68 0.51
CA LYS A 201 15.49 -16.01 0.09
C LYS A 201 15.28 -15.14 -1.15
N ARG A 202 14.52 -15.63 -2.13
CA ARG A 202 14.23 -14.87 -3.35
C ARG A 202 13.32 -13.67 -3.07
N LEU A 203 12.29 -13.86 -2.26
CA LEU A 203 11.39 -12.80 -1.84
C LEU A 203 12.11 -11.75 -0.99
N LEU A 204 12.95 -12.18 -0.04
CA LEU A 204 13.78 -11.28 0.76
C LEU A 204 14.70 -10.42 -0.13
N ASN A 205 15.39 -11.06 -1.08
CA ASN A 205 16.24 -10.31 -2.01
C ASN A 205 15.44 -9.26 -2.78
N TRP A 206 14.23 -9.61 -3.22
CA TRP A 206 13.33 -8.67 -3.90
C TRP A 206 12.96 -7.49 -2.98
N VAL A 207 12.55 -7.75 -1.73
CA VAL A 207 12.21 -6.70 -0.77
C VAL A 207 13.40 -5.77 -0.52
N LEU A 208 14.60 -6.32 -0.31
CA LEU A 208 15.81 -5.52 -0.05
C LEU A 208 16.23 -4.67 -1.24
N THR A 209 16.10 -5.19 -2.47
CA THR A 209 16.49 -4.47 -3.69
C THR A 209 15.47 -3.43 -4.14
N HIS A 210 14.25 -3.45 -3.59
CA HIS A 210 13.17 -2.53 -3.93
C HIS A 210 12.90 -1.47 -2.85
N GLN A 211 13.73 -1.39 -1.82
CA GLN A 211 13.68 -0.26 -0.90
C GLN A 211 14.25 0.98 -1.57
N GLU A 212 13.44 1.99 -1.71
CA GLU A 212 13.79 3.26 -2.34
C GLU A 212 14.74 4.11 -1.47
N ASN A 213 15.29 5.18 -2.06
CA ASN A 213 16.24 6.05 -1.37
C ASN A 213 15.63 6.75 -0.15
N ASP A 214 14.35 7.03 -0.20
CA ASP A 214 13.58 7.60 0.91
C ASP A 214 13.16 6.58 1.98
N GLY A 215 13.45 5.28 1.77
CA GLY A 215 13.14 4.20 2.70
C GLY A 215 11.79 3.55 2.51
N LEU A 216 10.94 4.06 1.63
CA LEU A 216 9.66 3.47 1.30
C LEU A 216 9.80 2.30 0.31
N TRP A 217 8.69 1.64 0.03
CA TRP A 217 8.52 0.69 -1.07
C TRP A 217 7.34 1.16 -1.93
N ALA A 218 7.64 1.55 -3.16
CA ALA A 218 6.68 2.12 -4.13
C ALA A 218 5.95 3.38 -3.61
N GLY A 219 6.58 4.16 -2.73
CA GLY A 219 6.03 5.40 -2.20
C GLY A 219 4.70 5.27 -1.45
N ILE A 220 4.21 4.06 -1.17
CA ILE A 220 2.91 3.81 -0.58
C ILE A 220 2.98 3.11 0.78
N GLN A 221 2.06 3.47 1.66
CA GLN A 221 1.99 2.97 3.03
C GLN A 221 1.82 1.46 3.11
N PRO A 222 0.91 0.76 2.40
CA PRO A 222 0.73 -0.68 2.58
C PRO A 222 1.97 -1.50 2.23
N SER A 223 2.64 -1.19 1.13
CA SER A 223 3.85 -1.90 0.72
C SER A 223 4.99 -1.69 1.71
N THR A 224 5.14 -0.50 2.24
CA THR A 224 6.14 -0.17 3.25
C THR A 224 5.86 -0.92 4.56
N PHE A 225 4.63 -0.90 5.04
CA PHE A 225 4.25 -1.56 6.29
C PHE A 225 4.42 -3.08 6.20
N TYR A 226 3.93 -3.71 5.15
CA TYR A 226 4.10 -5.15 4.96
C TYR A 226 5.56 -5.54 4.71
N SER A 227 6.38 -4.69 4.07
CA SER A 227 7.81 -4.95 3.92
C SER A 227 8.55 -4.95 5.27
N LEU A 228 8.25 -3.98 6.14
CA LEU A 228 8.79 -3.94 7.50
C LEU A 228 8.38 -5.17 8.32
N ILE A 229 7.10 -5.57 8.28
CA ILE A 229 6.60 -6.77 8.96
C ILE A 229 7.26 -8.03 8.41
N ALA A 230 7.43 -8.14 7.08
CA ALA A 230 8.08 -9.27 6.45
C ALA A 230 9.55 -9.39 6.87
N LEU A 231 10.30 -8.30 6.84
CA LEU A 231 11.70 -8.26 7.30
C LEU A 231 11.81 -8.65 8.77
N TYR A 232 10.99 -8.06 9.64
CA TYR A 232 10.94 -8.41 11.06
C TYR A 232 10.64 -9.89 11.28
N SER A 233 9.68 -10.47 10.53
CA SER A 233 9.32 -11.89 10.60
C SER A 233 10.44 -12.83 10.13
N LEU A 234 11.36 -12.34 9.31
CA LEU A 234 12.56 -13.06 8.86
C LEU A 234 13.74 -12.94 9.82
N GLY A 235 13.60 -12.17 10.92
CA GLY A 235 14.59 -12.02 11.98
C GLY A 235 15.45 -10.76 11.87
N PHE A 236 15.09 -9.78 11.04
CA PHE A 236 15.73 -8.47 11.08
C PHE A 236 15.34 -7.75 12.36
N ASP A 237 16.33 -7.17 13.01
CA ASP A 237 16.12 -6.33 14.19
C ASP A 237 15.64 -4.94 13.78
N VAL A 238 14.84 -4.30 14.62
CA VAL A 238 14.39 -2.92 14.38
C VAL A 238 15.57 -1.95 14.20
N GLY A 239 16.72 -2.23 14.84
CA GLY A 239 17.96 -1.47 14.71
C GLY A 239 18.70 -1.66 13.38
N ASP A 240 18.35 -2.65 12.57
CA ASP A 240 19.02 -2.89 11.29
C ASP A 240 18.86 -1.71 10.33
N PRO A 241 19.89 -1.37 9.52
CA PRO A 241 19.85 -0.20 8.64
C PRO A 241 18.62 -0.15 7.69
N VAL A 242 18.21 -1.30 7.14
CA VAL A 242 17.04 -1.39 6.26
C VAL A 242 15.74 -1.10 7.01
N MET A 243 15.62 -1.57 8.25
CA MET A 243 14.46 -1.34 9.10
C MET A 243 14.41 0.14 9.53
N GLN A 244 15.52 0.71 9.99
CA GLN A 244 15.62 2.13 10.37
C GLN A 244 15.30 3.06 9.20
N LYS A 245 15.81 2.74 8.02
CA LYS A 245 15.51 3.49 6.79
C LYS A 245 14.02 3.42 6.45
N GLY A 246 13.39 2.24 6.58
CA GLY A 246 11.96 2.05 6.36
C GLY A 246 11.10 2.80 7.38
N LEU A 247 11.44 2.75 8.68
CA LEU A 247 10.76 3.50 9.73
C LEU A 247 10.87 5.02 9.52
N SER A 248 12.05 5.51 9.10
CA SER A 248 12.21 6.90 8.69
C SER A 248 11.34 7.26 7.48
N GLY A 249 11.12 6.33 6.55
CA GLY A 249 10.15 6.47 5.46
C GLY A 249 8.72 6.59 5.97
N VAL A 250 8.33 5.76 6.95
CA VAL A 250 7.01 5.83 7.60
C VAL A 250 6.80 7.20 8.27
N ASP A 251 7.80 7.74 8.96
CA ASP A 251 7.71 9.07 9.57
C ASP A 251 7.44 10.17 8.52
N ARG A 252 7.98 10.04 7.30
CA ARG A 252 7.70 10.99 6.20
C ARG A 252 6.27 10.90 5.65
N LEU A 253 5.58 9.79 5.85
CA LEU A 253 4.15 9.68 5.55
C LEU A 253 3.27 10.38 6.60
N CYS A 254 3.85 10.82 7.71
CA CYS A 254 3.10 11.37 8.83
C CYS A 254 3.06 12.89 8.79
N TRP A 255 1.89 13.43 9.04
CA TRP A 255 1.64 14.86 9.26
C TRP A 255 1.30 15.09 10.73
N GLU A 256 2.15 15.81 11.44
CA GLU A 256 2.00 16.03 12.87
C GLU A 256 1.61 17.48 13.18
N SER A 257 0.54 17.64 13.96
CA SER A 257 0.16 18.89 14.61
C SER A 257 0.42 18.81 16.13
N ASN A 258 0.05 19.85 16.86
CA ASN A 258 0.15 19.81 18.32
C ASN A 258 -0.76 18.74 18.95
N GLU A 259 -1.93 18.49 18.38
CA GLU A 259 -3.00 17.68 18.98
C GLU A 259 -3.23 16.36 18.27
N ASP A 260 -2.98 16.29 16.98
CA ASP A 260 -3.22 15.10 16.16
C ASP A 260 -2.05 14.76 15.21
N MET A 261 -2.07 13.56 14.67
CA MET A 261 -1.15 13.11 13.64
C MET A 261 -1.94 12.32 12.58
N ALA A 262 -1.85 12.77 11.34
CA ALA A 262 -2.41 12.08 10.18
C ALA A 262 -1.34 11.21 9.52
N VAL A 263 -1.75 10.09 8.94
CA VAL A 263 -0.89 9.20 8.15
C VAL A 263 -1.42 9.17 6.73
N GLN A 264 -0.64 9.65 5.77
CA GLN A 264 -1.04 9.63 4.37
C GLN A 264 -0.73 8.27 3.73
N GLY A 265 -1.52 7.93 2.71
CA GLY A 265 -1.40 6.64 2.01
C GLY A 265 -0.23 6.56 1.04
N CYS A 266 0.23 7.71 0.55
CA CYS A 266 1.31 7.81 -0.44
C CYS A 266 1.93 9.20 -0.47
N ILE A 267 3.07 9.30 -1.16
CA ILE A 267 3.73 10.55 -1.56
C ILE A 267 3.82 10.52 -3.08
N SER A 268 3.36 11.59 -3.75
CA SER A 268 3.17 11.67 -5.21
C SER A 268 3.94 12.81 -5.89
N PRO A 269 5.25 12.98 -5.64
CA PRO A 269 5.97 14.14 -6.16
C PRO A 269 6.04 14.18 -7.69
N GLY A 270 6.10 13.03 -8.38
CA GLY A 270 6.05 12.95 -9.84
C GLY A 270 4.75 13.51 -10.38
N TRP A 271 3.64 12.97 -9.90
CA TRP A 271 2.29 13.39 -10.25
C TRP A 271 2.02 14.86 -9.90
N ASP A 272 2.28 15.24 -8.64
CA ASP A 272 1.97 16.59 -8.14
C ASP A 272 2.78 17.68 -8.85
N THR A 273 4.05 17.41 -9.15
CA THR A 273 4.89 18.37 -9.88
C THR A 273 4.41 18.55 -11.32
N ALA A 274 4.06 17.47 -12.00
CA ALA A 274 3.56 17.53 -13.37
C ALA A 274 2.20 18.23 -13.46
N LEU A 275 1.27 17.91 -12.54
CA LEU A 275 -0.04 18.55 -12.45
C LEU A 275 0.08 20.03 -12.07
N GLY A 276 0.97 20.36 -11.12
CA GLY A 276 1.26 21.73 -10.73
C GLY A 276 1.84 22.55 -11.90
N LEU A 277 2.82 22.00 -12.62
CA LEU A 277 3.38 22.62 -13.83
C LEU A 277 2.28 22.93 -14.85
N LEU A 278 1.46 21.94 -15.19
CA LEU A 278 0.38 22.10 -16.16
C LEU A 278 -0.62 23.17 -15.70
N THR A 279 -1.03 23.12 -14.43
CA THR A 279 -1.97 24.07 -13.84
C THR A 279 -1.46 25.50 -13.86
N LEU A 280 -0.19 25.73 -13.49
CA LEU A 280 0.42 27.05 -13.50
C LEU A 280 0.50 27.63 -14.92
N LEU A 281 0.89 26.82 -15.90
CA LEU A 281 0.94 27.24 -17.30
C LEU A 281 -0.46 27.55 -17.86
N GLU A 282 -1.48 26.73 -17.53
CA GLU A 282 -2.86 27.00 -17.95
C GLU A 282 -3.46 28.24 -17.27
N SER A 283 -3.02 28.58 -16.07
CA SER A 283 -3.45 29.81 -15.38
C SER A 283 -2.76 31.08 -15.89
N GLY A 284 -1.86 30.97 -16.87
CA GLY A 284 -1.21 32.08 -17.50
C GLY A 284 0.07 32.58 -16.80
N ILE A 285 0.66 31.76 -15.93
CA ILE A 285 1.97 32.03 -15.35
C ILE A 285 3.01 31.96 -16.47
N ASP A 286 3.90 32.96 -16.50
CA ASP A 286 4.97 33.06 -17.48
C ASP A 286 5.89 31.84 -17.41
N VAL A 287 6.16 31.24 -18.58
CA VAL A 287 7.03 30.07 -18.72
C VAL A 287 8.46 30.30 -18.26
N GLU A 288 8.94 31.55 -18.26
CA GLU A 288 10.30 31.96 -17.83
C GLU A 288 10.41 32.10 -16.29
N THR A 289 9.31 31.93 -15.54
CA THR A 289 9.36 32.02 -14.08
C THR A 289 10.21 30.90 -13.47
N GLU A 290 10.88 31.24 -12.38
CA GLU A 290 11.76 30.27 -11.65
C GLU A 290 11.04 29.01 -11.23
N VAL A 291 9.77 29.09 -10.82
CA VAL A 291 8.97 27.94 -10.39
C VAL A 291 8.71 26.98 -11.55
N ILE A 292 8.42 27.49 -12.75
CA ILE A 292 8.23 26.68 -13.95
C ILE A 292 9.55 26.00 -14.34
N TYR A 293 10.63 26.78 -14.40
CA TYR A 293 11.94 26.25 -14.75
C TYR A 293 12.41 25.15 -13.79
N LYS A 294 12.30 25.36 -12.47
CA LYS A 294 12.65 24.34 -11.45
C LYS A 294 11.82 23.08 -11.58
N SER A 295 10.50 23.20 -11.82
CA SER A 295 9.62 22.05 -12.01
C SER A 295 10.04 21.21 -13.21
N ILE A 296 10.39 21.86 -14.33
CA ILE A 296 10.83 21.18 -15.56
C ILE A 296 12.16 20.46 -15.33
N ILE A 297 13.16 21.16 -14.77
CA ILE A 297 14.47 20.55 -14.50
C ILE A 297 14.32 19.35 -13.56
N TRP A 298 13.45 19.46 -12.53
CA TRP A 298 13.19 18.37 -11.64
C TRP A 298 12.55 17.17 -12.37
N LEU A 299 11.53 17.38 -13.20
CA LEU A 299 10.89 16.31 -13.99
C LEU A 299 11.91 15.65 -14.94
N LEU A 300 12.73 16.44 -15.64
CA LEU A 300 13.77 15.90 -16.53
C LEU A 300 14.78 15.04 -15.77
N SER A 301 15.19 15.46 -14.57
CA SER A 301 16.16 14.74 -13.73
C SER A 301 15.60 13.44 -13.14
N ASN A 302 14.27 13.31 -13.07
CA ASN A 302 13.58 12.12 -12.54
C ASN A 302 13.04 11.17 -13.63
N GLN A 303 13.39 11.41 -14.90
CA GLN A 303 13.03 10.47 -15.96
C GLN A 303 13.74 9.13 -15.76
N VAL A 304 13.00 8.04 -15.86
CA VAL A 304 13.54 6.68 -15.73
C VAL A 304 14.37 6.34 -16.96
N THR A 305 15.67 6.17 -16.78
CA THR A 305 16.63 5.90 -17.87
C THR A 305 17.21 4.49 -17.86
N ILE A 306 16.84 3.68 -16.88
CA ILE A 306 17.34 2.29 -16.71
C ILE A 306 16.20 1.29 -16.69
N ASN A 307 16.53 0.03 -16.96
CA ASN A 307 15.59 -1.07 -16.89
C ASN A 307 15.32 -1.45 -15.42
N GLY A 308 14.04 -1.62 -15.08
CA GLY A 308 13.58 -2.13 -13.81
C GLY A 308 12.57 -3.27 -13.99
N ASP A 309 11.78 -3.57 -12.96
CA ASP A 309 10.76 -4.63 -13.00
C ASP A 309 9.72 -4.47 -14.11
N TRP A 310 9.46 -3.25 -14.54
CA TRP A 310 8.51 -2.91 -15.59
C TRP A 310 8.82 -3.60 -16.94
N ILE A 311 10.11 -3.84 -17.25
CA ILE A 311 10.52 -4.45 -18.52
C ILE A 311 10.04 -5.90 -18.64
N MET A 312 9.75 -6.57 -17.52
CA MET A 312 9.31 -7.97 -17.51
C MET A 312 7.98 -8.19 -18.27
N ASN A 313 7.18 -7.15 -18.44
CA ASN A 313 5.92 -7.19 -19.19
C ASN A 313 5.90 -6.25 -20.41
N ALA A 314 6.85 -5.33 -20.51
CA ALA A 314 6.87 -4.30 -21.55
C ALA A 314 7.51 -4.73 -22.88
N GLY A 315 8.11 -5.94 -22.93
CA GLY A 315 8.77 -6.41 -24.14
C GLY A 315 10.06 -5.63 -24.45
N ASN A 316 10.32 -5.36 -25.72
CA ASN A 316 11.56 -4.72 -26.17
C ASN A 316 11.38 -3.20 -26.27
N VAL A 317 11.30 -2.52 -25.14
CA VAL A 317 11.06 -1.09 -25.03
C VAL A 317 12.19 -0.41 -24.29
N SER A 318 12.58 0.77 -24.78
CA SER A 318 13.57 1.60 -24.10
C SER A 318 12.94 2.32 -22.88
N PRO A 319 13.70 2.53 -21.80
CA PRO A 319 13.26 3.37 -20.70
C PRO A 319 13.01 4.81 -21.15
N GLY A 320 12.23 5.57 -20.37
CA GLY A 320 11.91 6.94 -20.74
C GLY A 320 10.66 7.50 -20.07
N GLY A 321 9.97 6.72 -19.24
CA GLY A 321 8.81 7.17 -18.47
C GLY A 321 9.16 7.84 -17.15
N TRP A 322 8.12 8.15 -16.38
CA TRP A 322 8.24 8.72 -15.03
C TRP A 322 7.49 7.86 -14.03
N ALA A 323 8.00 7.82 -12.81
CA ALA A 323 7.38 7.18 -11.69
C ALA A 323 6.57 8.20 -10.86
N PHE A 324 5.62 7.69 -10.10
CA PHE A 324 4.79 8.43 -9.18
C PHE A 324 5.60 9.05 -8.02
N GLU A 325 6.60 8.33 -7.53
CA GLU A 325 7.45 8.64 -6.40
C GLU A 325 8.68 9.47 -6.80
N PHE A 326 9.55 9.78 -5.83
CA PHE A 326 10.80 10.53 -6.07
C PHE A 326 11.80 9.80 -6.95
N HIS A 327 12.07 8.53 -6.65
CA HIS A 327 13.13 7.75 -7.34
C HIS A 327 12.75 6.28 -7.41
N ASN A 328 11.90 5.92 -8.35
CA ASN A 328 11.52 4.53 -8.53
C ASN A 328 11.71 4.04 -9.97
N ASN A 329 12.87 3.48 -10.25
CA ASN A 329 13.19 2.93 -11.57
C ASN A 329 12.41 1.63 -11.90
N ASN A 330 11.74 1.03 -10.90
CA ASN A 330 11.00 -0.22 -11.08
C ASN A 330 9.57 -0.02 -11.56
N TYR A 331 9.01 1.20 -11.38
CA TYR A 331 7.59 1.47 -11.58
C TYR A 331 7.27 2.77 -12.32
N PRO A 332 7.96 3.07 -13.48
CA PRO A 332 7.42 4.11 -14.34
C PRO A 332 6.04 3.66 -14.81
N ASP A 333 5.05 4.51 -14.70
CA ASP A 333 3.71 4.21 -15.15
C ASP A 333 3.24 5.16 -16.25
N ILE A 334 2.11 4.81 -16.84
CA ILE A 334 1.62 5.51 -18.04
C ILE A 334 0.94 6.80 -17.65
N ASP A 335 0.23 6.82 -16.55
CA ASP A 335 -0.57 7.96 -16.12
C ASP A 335 0.37 9.11 -15.75
N ASP A 336 1.41 8.85 -14.95
CA ASP A 336 2.45 9.82 -14.61
C ASP A 336 3.22 10.26 -15.85
N THR A 337 3.64 9.30 -16.69
CA THR A 337 4.36 9.59 -17.93
C THR A 337 3.53 10.49 -18.85
N ALA A 338 2.24 10.23 -19.02
CA ALA A 338 1.36 11.02 -19.86
C ALA A 338 1.21 12.46 -19.32
N LEU A 339 1.00 12.59 -17.99
CA LEU A 339 0.85 13.90 -17.37
C LEU A 339 2.13 14.74 -17.47
N VAL A 340 3.30 14.14 -17.25
CA VAL A 340 4.60 14.80 -17.43
C VAL A 340 4.78 15.26 -18.88
N ILE A 341 4.49 14.39 -19.85
CA ILE A 341 4.57 14.74 -21.29
C ILE A 341 3.63 15.93 -21.61
N MET A 342 2.43 15.94 -21.06
CA MET A 342 1.49 17.06 -21.26
C MET A 342 2.07 18.37 -20.71
N GLY A 343 2.60 18.37 -19.48
CA GLY A 343 3.22 19.55 -18.87
C GLY A 343 4.44 20.06 -19.65
N LEU A 344 5.36 19.15 -20.01
CA LEU A 344 6.55 19.47 -20.79
C LEU A 344 6.21 19.98 -22.19
N THR A 345 5.24 19.37 -22.87
CA THR A 345 4.77 19.81 -24.20
C THR A 345 4.16 21.21 -24.13
N LYS A 346 3.39 21.50 -23.08
CA LYS A 346 2.81 22.82 -22.86
C LYS A 346 3.89 23.87 -22.63
N ALA A 347 4.87 23.62 -21.76
CA ALA A 347 6.01 24.53 -21.54
C ALA A 347 6.78 24.78 -22.82
N TYR A 348 7.07 23.75 -23.61
CA TYR A 348 7.73 23.90 -24.92
C TYR A 348 6.90 24.76 -25.87
N SER A 349 5.59 24.59 -25.94
CA SER A 349 4.69 25.38 -26.81
C SER A 349 4.59 26.85 -26.41
N TYR A 350 4.94 27.18 -25.15
CA TYR A 350 4.99 28.58 -24.66
C TYR A 350 6.37 29.23 -24.79
N GLY A 351 7.31 28.56 -25.47
CA GLY A 351 8.60 29.15 -25.87
C GLY A 351 9.80 28.68 -25.07
N LEU A 352 9.66 27.77 -24.13
CA LEU A 352 10.79 27.17 -23.42
C LEU A 352 11.48 26.11 -24.28
N GLU A 353 12.33 26.53 -25.21
CA GLU A 353 12.98 25.64 -26.17
C GLU A 353 14.28 25.03 -25.62
N LEU A 354 14.14 24.16 -24.60
CA LEU A 354 15.23 23.28 -24.16
C LEU A 354 15.24 21.99 -25.01
N SER A 355 16.40 21.65 -25.59
CA SER A 355 16.57 20.43 -26.41
C SER A 355 16.19 19.18 -25.63
N GLU A 356 16.54 19.17 -24.34
CA GLU A 356 16.27 18.08 -23.39
C GLU A 356 14.78 17.78 -23.25
N ILE A 357 13.91 18.79 -23.28
CA ILE A 357 12.46 18.60 -23.21
C ILE A 357 11.98 17.71 -24.37
N ARG A 358 12.42 18.02 -25.58
CA ARG A 358 11.98 17.31 -26.78
C ARG A 358 12.45 15.87 -26.80
N ASP A 359 13.68 15.62 -26.35
CA ASP A 359 14.25 14.27 -26.30
C ASP A 359 13.58 13.44 -25.20
N SER A 360 13.32 14.02 -24.03
CA SER A 360 12.59 13.39 -22.93
C SER A 360 11.15 13.03 -23.33
N ILE A 361 10.42 13.93 -23.98
CA ILE A 361 9.07 13.66 -24.52
C ILE A 361 9.11 12.47 -25.50
N ARG A 362 10.09 12.43 -26.43
CA ARG A 362 10.21 11.33 -27.39
C ARG A 362 10.44 9.98 -26.70
N GLN A 363 11.29 9.94 -25.67
CA GLN A 363 11.55 8.72 -24.90
C GLN A 363 10.31 8.29 -24.12
N GLY A 364 9.61 9.22 -23.46
CA GLY A 364 8.39 8.95 -22.71
C GLY A 364 7.25 8.41 -23.60
N LEU A 365 7.10 8.96 -24.82
CA LEU A 365 6.14 8.46 -25.80
C LEU A 365 6.43 7.02 -26.18
N GLY A 366 7.71 6.60 -26.25
CA GLY A 366 8.09 5.21 -26.50
C GLY A 366 7.48 4.25 -25.48
N LEU A 367 7.48 4.57 -24.21
CA LEU A 367 6.87 3.79 -23.14
C LEU A 367 5.32 3.83 -23.21
N SER A 368 4.73 5.00 -23.43
CA SER A 368 3.28 5.20 -23.47
C SER A 368 2.61 4.51 -24.67
N LEU A 369 3.23 4.50 -25.83
CA LEU A 369 2.67 3.91 -27.05
C LEU A 369 2.51 2.40 -27.02
N ILE A 370 3.20 1.67 -26.13
CA ILE A 370 3.08 0.22 -26.01
C ILE A 370 1.66 -0.20 -25.67
N HIS A 371 1.00 0.53 -24.78
CA HIS A 371 -0.36 0.23 -24.36
C HIS A 371 -1.42 0.52 -25.41
N ILE A 372 -1.12 1.36 -26.40
CA ILE A 372 -1.98 1.63 -27.55
C ILE A 372 -1.81 0.54 -28.62
N SER A 373 -0.60 -0.02 -28.77
CA SER A 373 -0.30 -1.03 -29.78
C SER A 373 -0.58 -2.48 -29.35
N GLU A 374 -0.65 -2.74 -28.03
CA GLU A 374 -1.09 -4.03 -27.49
C GLU A 374 -2.49 -3.88 -26.86
N PRO A 375 -3.58 -4.17 -27.58
CA PRO A 375 -4.89 -4.23 -26.96
C PRO A 375 -4.84 -5.30 -25.88
N THR A 376 -5.12 -4.88 -24.64
CA THR A 376 -5.25 -5.77 -23.49
C THR A 376 -6.10 -6.97 -23.90
N ARG A 377 -5.48 -8.15 -24.05
CA ARG A 377 -6.22 -9.40 -24.12
C ARG A 377 -6.99 -9.54 -22.82
N ARG A 378 -8.29 -9.24 -22.89
CA ARG A 378 -9.25 -9.41 -21.80
C ARG A 378 -9.42 -10.90 -21.45
#